data_d0b648403da7be13f5338bd0bc7f2b9f
#
_entry.id   d0b648403da7be13f5338bd0bc7f2b9f
#
_cell.length_a   1.000
_cell.length_b   1.000
_cell.length_c   1.000
_cell.angle_alpha   90.00
_cell.angle_beta   90.00
_cell.angle_gamma   90.00
#
_symmetry.space_group_name_H-M   'P 1'
#
loop_
_entity.id
_entity.type
_entity.pdbx_description
1 polymer ?
#
loop_
_entity_poly.entity_id
_entity_poly.type
_entity_poly.pdbx_seq_one_letter_code
_entity_poly.pdbx_strand_id
1 'polypeptide(L)'
;MPDADAAENAENYLNACIAEQNSSGGVVECIIQGVPAGLGDPVFEKLNANLAKAVMSIGAVKGFEIGDGFDVAKATGKNNNDAFRIGADGRPVKTTNHAGGILGGMSDGSDIILRAAIKPTPSIAAPQQTVNKDGEEIDVSIKGRHDPILSLIHISEPTRHLRISY
;
A
#
# COMPACT_ATOMS: atom_id res chain seq x y z
N MET A 1 -6.63 4.99 14.99
CA MET A 1 -5.80 3.79 14.73
C MET A 1 -6.05 2.80 15.86
N PRO A 2 -5.97 1.49 15.62
CA PRO A 2 -6.22 0.48 16.67
C PRO A 2 -5.10 0.41 17.73
N ASP A 3 -3.91 0.90 17.41
CA ASP A 3 -2.76 1.01 18.32
C ASP A 3 -2.62 2.47 18.77
N ALA A 4 -2.68 2.70 20.09
CA ALA A 4 -2.65 4.04 20.66
C ALA A 4 -1.27 4.71 20.52
N ASP A 5 -0.19 3.93 20.73
CA ASP A 5 1.18 4.45 20.64
C ASP A 5 1.53 4.80 19.20
N ALA A 6 1.10 3.95 18.24
CA ALA A 6 1.27 4.23 16.83
C ALA A 6 0.44 5.45 16.38
N ALA A 7 -0.75 5.65 16.96
CA ALA A 7 -1.59 6.82 16.68
C ALA A 7 -0.91 8.10 17.15
N GLU A 8 -0.36 8.12 18.38
CA GLU A 8 0.36 9.28 18.93
C GLU A 8 1.62 9.60 18.11
N ASN A 9 2.39 8.58 17.75
CA ASN A 9 3.57 8.76 16.90
C ASN A 9 3.22 9.35 15.52
N ALA A 10 2.13 8.87 14.90
CA ALA A 10 1.66 9.39 13.63
C ALA A 10 1.19 10.85 13.75
N GLU A 11 0.47 11.20 14.81
CA GLU A 11 0.03 12.57 15.07
C GLU A 11 1.22 13.51 15.28
N ASN A 12 2.20 13.11 16.08
CA ASN A 12 3.42 13.88 16.31
C ASN A 12 4.19 14.10 15.01
N TYR A 13 4.31 13.07 14.17
CA TYR A 13 4.97 13.18 12.88
C TYR A 13 4.23 14.13 11.92
N LEU A 14 2.90 14.04 11.84
CA LEU A 14 2.09 14.91 11.00
C LEU A 14 2.15 16.36 11.47
N ASN A 15 2.14 16.59 12.78
CA ASN A 15 2.29 17.94 13.35
C ASN A 15 3.67 18.55 13.00
N ALA A 16 4.73 17.73 13.00
CA ALA A 16 6.04 18.19 12.55
C ALA A 16 6.03 18.55 11.05
N CYS A 17 5.41 17.74 10.20
CA CYS A 17 5.25 18.06 8.78
C CYS A 17 4.48 19.39 8.56
N ILE A 18 3.42 19.63 9.33
CA ILE A 18 2.66 20.87 9.26
C ILE A 18 3.53 22.07 9.68
N ALA A 19 4.30 21.94 10.76
CA ALA A 19 5.20 22.99 11.22
C ALA A 19 6.28 23.35 10.21
N GLU A 20 6.75 22.37 9.44
CA GLU A 20 7.71 22.52 8.34
C GLU A 20 7.06 22.96 7.02
N GLN A 21 5.75 23.16 6.98
CA GLN A 21 4.98 23.46 5.76
C GLN A 21 5.14 22.39 4.67
N ASN A 22 5.33 21.16 5.09
CA ASN A 22 5.65 19.98 4.30
C ASN A 22 4.48 18.98 4.28
N SER A 23 4.64 17.88 3.57
CA SER A 23 3.67 16.78 3.50
C SER A 23 4.35 15.43 3.65
N SER A 24 3.57 14.41 4.00
CA SER A 24 4.01 13.02 4.13
C SER A 24 3.38 12.12 3.08
N GLY A 25 4.11 11.10 2.68
CA GLY A 25 3.55 9.90 2.04
C GLY A 25 3.07 8.90 3.08
N GLY A 26 2.59 7.75 2.62
CA GLY A 26 2.15 6.68 3.50
C GLY A 26 2.01 5.36 2.77
N VAL A 27 1.78 4.31 3.53
CA VAL A 27 1.47 2.97 3.02
C VAL A 27 0.06 2.58 3.48
N VAL A 28 -0.73 2.07 2.55
CA VAL A 28 -2.03 1.44 2.84
C VAL A 28 -1.86 -0.05 2.69
N GLU A 29 -2.22 -0.78 3.74
CA GLU A 29 -2.35 -2.23 3.68
C GLU A 29 -3.82 -2.61 3.50
N CYS A 30 -4.09 -3.53 2.59
CA CYS A 30 -5.40 -4.10 2.35
C CYS A 30 -5.32 -5.61 2.55
N ILE A 31 -6.22 -6.13 3.38
CA ILE A 31 -6.39 -7.57 3.62
C ILE A 31 -7.75 -7.98 3.09
N ILE A 32 -7.77 -8.89 2.12
CA ILE A 32 -9.00 -9.42 1.52
C ILE A 32 -9.21 -10.84 2.01
N GLN A 33 -10.27 -11.06 2.76
CA GLN A 33 -10.57 -12.34 3.39
C GLN A 33 -11.69 -13.09 2.66
N GLY A 34 -11.69 -14.41 2.79
CA GLY A 34 -12.75 -15.25 2.26
C GLY A 34 -12.73 -15.43 0.75
N VAL A 35 -11.61 -15.17 0.10
CA VAL A 35 -11.44 -15.37 -1.33
C VAL A 35 -11.26 -16.86 -1.61
N PRO A 36 -12.11 -17.47 -2.48
CA PRO A 36 -11.92 -18.87 -2.84
C PRO A 36 -10.63 -19.09 -3.63
N ALA A 37 -10.05 -20.28 -3.53
CA ALA A 37 -8.89 -20.65 -4.36
C ALA A 37 -9.29 -20.70 -5.84
N GLY A 38 -8.35 -20.30 -6.73
CA GLY A 38 -8.49 -20.44 -8.18
C GLY A 38 -8.97 -19.20 -8.93
N LEU A 39 -9.08 -18.02 -8.28
CA LEU A 39 -9.33 -16.77 -8.98
C LEU A 39 -8.04 -16.23 -9.60
N GLY A 40 -8.12 -15.85 -10.84
CA GLY A 40 -6.99 -15.36 -11.66
C GLY A 40 -6.79 -16.25 -12.86
N ASP A 41 -6.19 -15.69 -13.92
CA ASP A 41 -5.94 -16.39 -15.18
C ASP A 41 -4.47 -16.19 -15.60
N PRO A 42 -3.64 -17.23 -15.49
CA PRO A 42 -2.29 -17.16 -16.09
C PRO A 42 -2.43 -17.07 -17.62
N VAL A 43 -1.57 -16.41 -18.31
CA VAL A 43 -0.23 -15.89 -18.16
C VAL A 43 -0.25 -14.37 -17.88
N PHE A 44 -1.11 -13.59 -18.53
CA PHE A 44 -1.14 -12.13 -18.48
C PHE A 44 -2.21 -11.58 -17.52
N GLU A 45 -3.26 -12.36 -17.23
CA GLU A 45 -4.39 -11.98 -16.37
C GLU A 45 -4.25 -12.57 -14.95
N LYS A 46 -3.00 -12.70 -14.48
CA LYS A 46 -2.71 -13.10 -13.09
C LYS A 46 -3.41 -12.18 -12.11
N LEU A 47 -3.95 -12.73 -11.03
CA LEU A 47 -4.67 -11.97 -10.02
C LEU A 47 -3.80 -10.82 -9.44
N ASN A 48 -2.53 -11.09 -9.11
CA ASN A 48 -1.61 -10.06 -8.63
C ASN A 48 -1.32 -8.98 -9.68
N ALA A 49 -1.28 -9.32 -10.97
CA ALA A 49 -1.08 -8.34 -12.05
C ALA A 49 -2.30 -7.42 -12.18
N ASN A 50 -3.52 -7.97 -12.12
CA ASN A 50 -4.75 -7.20 -12.20
C ASN A 50 -4.95 -6.33 -10.95
N LEU A 51 -4.64 -6.83 -9.75
CA LEU A 51 -4.64 -6.03 -8.52
C LEU A 51 -3.64 -4.89 -8.62
N ALA A 52 -2.41 -5.16 -9.07
CA ALA A 52 -1.38 -4.13 -9.27
C ALA A 52 -1.86 -3.07 -10.27
N LYS A 53 -2.40 -3.47 -11.42
CA LYS A 53 -2.95 -2.57 -12.43
C LYS A 53 -4.05 -1.67 -11.85
N ALA A 54 -4.99 -2.24 -11.09
CA ALA A 54 -6.08 -1.49 -10.48
C ALA A 54 -5.55 -0.49 -9.45
N VAL A 55 -4.71 -0.94 -8.52
CA VAL A 55 -4.16 -0.10 -7.44
C VAL A 55 -3.22 0.98 -8.01
N MET A 56 -2.35 0.64 -8.96
CA MET A 56 -1.45 1.59 -9.60
C MET A 56 -2.16 2.63 -10.49
N SER A 57 -3.43 2.40 -10.86
CA SER A 57 -4.25 3.39 -11.56
C SER A 57 -4.77 4.50 -10.64
N ILE A 58 -4.71 4.30 -9.33
CA ILE A 58 -5.09 5.31 -8.34
C ILE A 58 -4.04 6.43 -8.33
N GLY A 59 -4.50 7.67 -8.37
CA GLY A 59 -3.61 8.84 -8.33
C GLY A 59 -2.73 8.83 -7.08
N ALA A 60 -1.48 9.25 -7.23
CA ALA A 60 -0.45 9.29 -6.18
C ALA A 60 0.09 7.94 -5.69
N VAL A 61 -0.45 6.81 -6.09
CA VAL A 61 0.17 5.51 -5.83
C VAL A 61 1.46 5.38 -6.64
N LYS A 62 2.54 4.94 -5.99
CA LYS A 62 3.90 4.81 -6.56
C LYS A 62 4.53 3.45 -6.33
N GLY A 63 3.94 2.63 -5.48
CA GLY A 63 4.40 1.28 -5.22
C GLY A 63 3.25 0.35 -4.91
N PHE A 64 3.45 -0.94 -5.19
CA PHE A 64 2.51 -2.01 -4.92
C PHE A 64 3.27 -3.26 -4.53
N GLU A 65 2.81 -3.95 -3.50
CA GLU A 65 3.38 -5.20 -3.01
C GLU A 65 2.28 -6.21 -2.70
N ILE A 66 2.62 -7.48 -2.85
CA ILE A 66 1.80 -8.63 -2.42
C ILE A 66 2.59 -9.45 -1.42
N GLY A 67 1.97 -9.87 -0.31
CA GLY A 67 2.61 -10.65 0.74
C GLY A 67 3.84 -9.94 1.31
N ASP A 68 4.98 -10.62 1.34
CA ASP A 68 6.25 -10.05 1.83
C ASP A 68 6.85 -8.99 0.89
N GLY A 69 6.29 -8.83 -0.34
CA GLY A 69 6.68 -7.76 -1.25
C GLY A 69 8.17 -7.76 -1.56
N PHE A 70 8.84 -6.61 -1.42
CA PHE A 70 10.27 -6.47 -1.69
C PHE A 70 11.18 -7.23 -0.71
N ASP A 71 10.69 -7.62 0.46
CA ASP A 71 11.49 -8.37 1.42
C ASP A 71 11.82 -9.80 0.96
N VAL A 72 11.06 -10.33 -0.02
CA VAL A 72 11.39 -11.62 -0.65
C VAL A 72 12.79 -11.63 -1.27
N ALA A 73 13.31 -10.48 -1.70
CA ALA A 73 14.64 -10.36 -2.27
C ALA A 73 15.77 -10.67 -1.27
N LYS A 74 15.49 -10.56 0.03
CA LYS A 74 16.40 -10.87 1.14
C LYS A 74 16.18 -12.28 1.69
N ALA A 75 15.07 -12.93 1.31
CA ALA A 75 14.71 -14.24 1.79
C ALA A 75 15.43 -15.36 1.03
N THR A 76 15.46 -16.54 1.61
CA THR A 76 15.90 -17.77 0.93
C THR A 76 14.68 -18.64 0.62
N GLY A 77 14.77 -19.51 -0.37
CA GLY A 77 13.68 -20.42 -0.71
C GLY A 77 13.18 -21.24 0.49
N LYS A 78 14.06 -21.60 1.40
CA LYS A 78 13.69 -22.31 2.62
C LYS A 78 12.83 -21.48 3.58
N ASN A 79 13.11 -20.19 3.69
CA ASN A 79 12.44 -19.31 4.66
C ASN A 79 11.17 -18.64 4.06
N ASN A 80 11.11 -18.52 2.74
CA ASN A 80 10.00 -17.88 2.05
C ASN A 80 8.93 -18.87 1.55
N ASN A 81 9.17 -20.18 1.69
CA ASN A 81 8.22 -21.18 1.24
C ASN A 81 7.05 -21.33 2.23
N ASP A 82 5.83 -21.14 1.75
CA ASP A 82 4.60 -21.35 2.51
C ASP A 82 4.27 -22.85 2.58
N ALA A 83 4.60 -23.48 3.69
CA ALA A 83 4.37 -24.91 3.87
C ALA A 83 2.88 -25.22 4.05
N PHE A 84 2.40 -26.27 3.38
CA PHE A 84 1.03 -26.76 3.55
C PHE A 84 0.94 -27.81 4.65
N ARG A 85 -0.18 -27.81 5.34
CA ARG A 85 -0.58 -28.81 6.34
C ARG A 85 -2.06 -29.15 6.14
N ILE A 86 -2.51 -30.22 6.73
CA ILE A 86 -3.93 -30.55 6.77
C ILE A 86 -4.57 -29.81 7.95
N GLY A 87 -5.57 -28.98 7.65
CA GLY A 87 -6.35 -28.25 8.63
C GLY A 87 -7.34 -29.15 9.38
N ALA A 88 -8.01 -28.60 10.38
CA ALA A 88 -8.97 -29.33 11.20
C ALA A 88 -10.20 -29.83 10.39
N ASP A 89 -10.49 -29.20 9.28
CA ASP A 89 -11.57 -29.57 8.33
C ASP A 89 -11.13 -30.59 7.26
N GLY A 90 -9.89 -31.08 7.36
CA GLY A 90 -9.31 -32.03 6.40
C GLY A 90 -8.81 -31.40 5.11
N ARG A 91 -8.83 -30.06 4.97
CA ARG A 91 -8.37 -29.35 3.78
C ARG A 91 -6.93 -28.87 3.94
N PRO A 92 -6.18 -28.70 2.84
CA PRO A 92 -4.87 -28.07 2.88
C PRO A 92 -4.97 -26.61 3.34
N VAL A 93 -4.14 -26.24 4.32
CA VAL A 93 -3.97 -24.87 4.79
C VAL A 93 -2.48 -24.53 4.82
N LYS A 94 -2.14 -23.27 4.57
CA LYS A 94 -0.76 -22.80 4.72
C LYS A 94 -0.46 -22.46 6.18
N THR A 95 0.79 -22.68 6.59
CA THR A 95 1.27 -22.31 7.93
C THR A 95 1.79 -20.89 7.99
N THR A 96 2.14 -20.32 6.83
CA THR A 96 2.60 -18.94 6.62
C THR A 96 1.92 -18.37 5.39
N ASN A 97 2.06 -17.09 5.14
CA ASN A 97 1.43 -16.43 3.98
C ASN A 97 2.38 -15.40 3.33
N HIS A 98 3.64 -15.81 3.12
CA HIS A 98 4.66 -14.99 2.45
C HIS A 98 4.25 -14.58 1.04
N ALA A 99 3.56 -15.47 0.33
CA ALA A 99 3.03 -15.21 -1.01
C ALA A 99 1.81 -14.27 -1.03
N GLY A 100 1.25 -13.91 0.14
CA GLY A 100 0.11 -13.00 0.24
C GLY A 100 -1.16 -13.52 -0.42
N GLY A 101 -1.45 -14.83 -0.30
CA GLY A 101 -2.68 -15.46 -0.79
C GLY A 101 -2.74 -15.72 -2.29
N ILE A 102 -1.63 -15.52 -3.02
CA ILE A 102 -1.58 -15.70 -4.47
C ILE A 102 -0.38 -16.56 -4.86
N LEU A 103 -0.65 -17.72 -5.44
CA LEU A 103 0.34 -18.66 -5.96
C LEU A 103 0.13 -18.88 -7.45
N GLY A 104 1.22 -18.81 -8.24
CA GLY A 104 1.15 -19.00 -9.69
C GLY A 104 0.26 -18.00 -10.43
N GLY A 105 -0.13 -16.90 -9.78
CA GLY A 105 -1.04 -15.88 -10.34
C GLY A 105 -2.52 -16.13 -10.02
N MET A 106 -2.83 -17.11 -9.19
CA MET A 106 -4.20 -17.43 -8.74
C MET A 106 -4.29 -17.35 -7.23
N SER A 107 -5.48 -17.03 -6.71
CA SER A 107 -5.75 -17.10 -5.27
C SER A 107 -5.61 -18.55 -4.79
N ASP A 108 -5.09 -18.72 -3.58
CA ASP A 108 -4.85 -20.04 -2.96
C ASP A 108 -5.80 -20.35 -1.80
N GLY A 109 -6.74 -19.44 -1.51
CA GLY A 109 -7.73 -19.59 -0.43
C GLY A 109 -7.27 -18.96 0.89
N SER A 110 -6.03 -18.46 0.97
CA SER A 110 -5.57 -17.67 2.10
C SER A 110 -5.98 -16.21 1.94
N ASP A 111 -5.83 -15.41 3.01
CA ASP A 111 -6.04 -13.97 2.94
C ASP A 111 -5.10 -13.35 1.90
N ILE A 112 -5.66 -12.51 1.03
CA ILE A 112 -4.83 -11.73 0.11
C ILE A 112 -4.36 -10.49 0.86
N ILE A 113 -3.04 -10.33 0.94
CA ILE A 113 -2.40 -9.20 1.61
C ILE A 113 -1.67 -8.39 0.57
N LEU A 114 -2.04 -7.13 0.42
CA LEU A 114 -1.38 -6.19 -0.48
C LEU A 114 -1.09 -4.86 0.21
N ARG A 115 -0.05 -4.17 -0.25
CA ARG A 115 0.33 -2.84 0.23
C ARG A 115 0.53 -1.89 -0.95
N ALA A 116 0.08 -0.65 -0.77
CA ALA A 116 0.22 0.43 -1.73
C ALA A 116 0.97 1.59 -1.11
N ALA A 117 2.07 2.02 -1.74
CA ALA A 117 2.81 3.21 -1.32
C ALA A 117 2.27 4.44 -2.04
N ILE A 118 1.93 5.47 -1.27
CA ILE A 118 1.36 6.73 -1.75
C ILE A 118 2.38 7.84 -1.54
N LYS A 119 2.67 8.60 -2.60
CA LYS A 119 3.63 9.72 -2.51
C LYS A 119 3.09 10.88 -1.69
N PRO A 120 3.97 11.72 -1.09
CA PRO A 120 3.56 12.98 -0.48
C PRO A 120 2.85 13.89 -1.49
N THR A 121 1.97 14.76 -0.99
CA THR A 121 1.35 15.82 -1.78
C THR A 121 2.43 16.81 -2.25
N PRO A 122 2.57 17.08 -3.55
CA PRO A 122 3.59 18.01 -4.04
C PRO A 122 3.21 19.48 -3.80
N SER A 123 1.94 19.77 -3.54
CA SER A 123 1.42 21.12 -3.29
C SER A 123 1.66 21.49 -1.83
N ILE A 124 2.87 21.92 -1.48
CA ILE A 124 3.23 22.32 -0.12
C ILE A 124 3.40 23.84 -0.03
N ALA A 125 3.31 24.39 1.19
CA ALA A 125 3.46 25.83 1.42
C ALA A 125 4.93 26.28 1.49
N ALA A 126 5.86 25.35 1.72
CA ALA A 126 7.29 25.63 1.64
C ALA A 126 7.69 26.06 0.22
N PRO A 127 8.65 27.00 0.07
CA PRO A 127 9.15 27.39 -1.24
C PRO A 127 9.72 26.21 -2.03
N GLN A 128 9.36 26.12 -3.30
CA GLN A 128 9.80 25.06 -4.21
C GLN A 128 10.35 25.66 -5.49
N GLN A 129 11.47 25.12 -5.93
CA GLN A 129 12.10 25.52 -7.19
C GLN A 129 11.33 24.96 -8.38
N THR A 130 11.07 25.82 -9.37
CA THR A 130 10.40 25.45 -10.62
C THR A 130 10.80 26.40 -11.74
N VAL A 131 10.20 26.22 -12.91
CA VAL A 131 10.37 27.13 -14.04
C VAL A 131 9.02 27.70 -14.44
N ASN A 132 9.00 28.96 -14.88
CA ASN A 132 7.81 29.59 -15.45
C ASN A 132 7.63 29.19 -16.93
N LYS A 133 6.53 29.65 -17.52
CA LYS A 133 6.24 29.40 -18.95
C LYS A 133 7.25 30.00 -19.93
N ASP A 134 8.04 30.96 -19.48
CA ASP A 134 9.04 31.67 -20.28
C ASP A 134 10.45 31.02 -20.14
N GLY A 135 10.55 29.92 -19.36
CA GLY A 135 11.78 29.17 -19.17
C GLY A 135 12.71 29.73 -18.10
N GLU A 136 12.22 30.63 -17.24
CA GLU A 136 13.01 31.22 -16.16
C GLU A 136 12.84 30.40 -14.87
N GLU A 137 13.92 30.21 -14.13
CA GLU A 137 13.90 29.57 -12.80
C GLU A 137 13.25 30.49 -11.78
N ILE A 138 12.28 29.99 -11.06
CA ILE A 138 11.55 30.71 -10.02
C ILE A 138 11.32 29.84 -8.78
N ASP A 139 11.14 30.49 -7.64
CA ASP A 139 10.61 29.85 -6.44
C ASP A 139 9.11 30.09 -6.34
N VAL A 140 8.34 29.03 -6.11
CA VAL A 140 6.90 29.09 -5.91
C VAL A 140 6.49 28.54 -4.54
N SER A 141 5.61 29.26 -3.86
CA SER A 141 4.92 28.78 -2.65
C SER A 141 3.45 28.70 -2.94
N ILE A 142 2.85 27.55 -2.72
CA ILE A 142 1.43 27.35 -2.97
C ILE A 142 0.66 27.78 -1.72
N LYS A 143 -0.19 28.79 -1.86
CA LYS A 143 -1.04 29.30 -0.78
C LYS A 143 -2.43 28.63 -0.86
N GLY A 144 -2.90 28.12 0.26
CA GLY A 144 -4.21 27.47 0.35
C GLY A 144 -4.30 26.49 1.51
N ARG A 145 -5.42 25.77 1.63
CA ARG A 145 -5.53 24.65 2.55
C ARG A 145 -4.74 23.48 1.97
N HIS A 146 -3.75 23.02 2.73
CA HIS A 146 -2.95 21.86 2.37
C HIS A 146 -3.16 20.80 3.44
N ASP A 147 -3.55 19.61 3.02
CA ASP A 147 -3.56 18.45 3.90
C ASP A 147 -2.13 17.89 3.97
N PRO A 148 -1.56 17.69 5.17
CA PRO A 148 -0.17 17.27 5.35
C PRO A 148 0.07 15.83 4.88
N ILE A 149 -0.99 15.09 4.68
CA ILE A 149 -0.99 13.76 4.07
C ILE A 149 -2.14 13.71 3.05
N LEU A 150 -1.89 13.12 1.89
CA LEU A 150 -2.97 12.79 0.97
C LEU A 150 -3.96 11.93 1.73
N SER A 151 -5.16 12.47 1.91
CA SER A 151 -6.20 11.82 2.69
C SER A 151 -6.52 10.48 2.03
N LEU A 152 -5.99 9.41 2.59
CA LEU A 152 -6.29 8.03 2.20
C LEU A 152 -7.80 7.76 2.23
N ILE A 153 -8.55 8.56 3.00
CA ILE A 153 -10.00 8.56 3.10
C ILE A 153 -10.67 8.96 1.78
N HIS A 154 -10.04 9.81 0.97
CA HIS A 154 -10.57 10.22 -0.34
C HIS A 154 -10.24 9.25 -1.47
N ILE A 155 -9.30 8.33 -1.25
CA ILE A 155 -8.88 7.33 -2.24
C ILE A 155 -9.63 6.01 -2.02
N SER A 156 -9.97 5.73 -0.78
CA SER A 156 -10.75 4.56 -0.38
C SER A 156 -12.16 5.01 0.02
N GLU A 157 -13.13 4.89 -0.87
CA GLU A 157 -14.51 4.73 -0.44
C GLU A 157 -14.53 3.63 0.63
N PRO A 158 -15.21 3.80 1.78
CA PRO A 158 -15.16 2.84 2.85
C PRO A 158 -15.88 1.55 2.46
N THR A 159 -15.20 0.71 1.72
CA THR A 159 -15.57 -0.70 1.62
C THR A 159 -15.11 -1.40 2.89
N ARG A 160 -15.99 -2.09 3.50
CA ARG A 160 -16.10 -2.54 4.89
C ARG A 160 -14.89 -3.13 5.63
N HIS A 161 -13.67 -3.22 5.13
CA HIS A 161 -12.54 -3.89 5.81
C HIS A 161 -11.16 -3.35 5.41
N LEU A 162 -10.98 -2.04 5.28
CA LEU A 162 -9.65 -1.46 5.15
C LEU A 162 -9.02 -1.24 6.53
N ARG A 163 -7.92 -1.94 6.82
CA ARG A 163 -7.01 -1.56 7.89
C ARG A 163 -5.96 -0.63 7.31
N ILE A 164 -5.83 0.54 7.89
CA ILE A 164 -4.76 1.49 7.59
C ILE A 164 -3.70 1.29 8.66
N SER A 165 -2.49 0.90 8.24
CA SER A 165 -1.28 0.89 9.08
C SER A 165 -0.31 1.94 8.55
N TYR A 166 0.28 2.71 9.46
CA TYR A 166 1.31 3.72 9.15
C TYR A 166 2.66 3.23 9.66
#